data_a8da1e7da3c764c3586fcfd8f2272a79
#
_entry.id   a8da1e7da3c764c3586fcfd8f2272a79
#
_cell.length_a   1.000
_cell.length_b   1.000
_cell.length_c   1.000
_cell.angle_alpha   90.00
_cell.angle_beta   90.00
_cell.angle_gamma   90.00
#
_symmetry.space_group_name_H-M   'P 1'
#
loop_
_entity.id
_entity.type
_entity.pdbx_description
1 polymer ?
#
loop_
_entity_poly.entity_id
_entity_poly.type
_entity_poly.pdbx_seq_one_letter_code
_entity_poly.pdbx_strand_id
1 'polypeptide(L)'
;MRLVQVSDIHFGGENREAVEAAIGRIAEAAPDLVVVAGDLTLDGKASEFDAAAAWLARLPWPRLVVPGNHDTPFFGPGELLERFTRPWRRFSDRFGEPDGAVWRAPGVTLASLNTARAAQARWNWSKGAVSRGQVRRVTEALCAAPVGDLRVVVCHHPLMEILGGPMTARVRGGVDAANRFVEAGADLILSGHIHLPFVTAIPFGDGKTQAVGSGTLSLRERGAAPGFNLIDIEPGCVRVTALAYERGRFEVWRTWACDRR
;
A
#
# COMPACT_ATOMS: atom_id res chain seq x y z
N MET A 1 -1.51 19.38 -0.91
CA MET A 1 -0.58 18.30 -0.53
C MET A 1 -0.67 17.18 -1.54
N ARG A 2 0.45 16.56 -1.88
CA ARG A 2 0.48 15.45 -2.84
C ARG A 2 1.14 14.22 -2.25
N LEU A 3 0.49 13.06 -2.33
CA LEU A 3 1.07 11.76 -2.03
C LEU A 3 1.34 11.00 -3.34
N VAL A 4 2.40 10.19 -3.37
CA VAL A 4 2.59 9.16 -4.39
C VAL A 4 2.35 7.82 -3.73
N GLN A 5 1.50 6.98 -4.31
CA GLN A 5 1.27 5.62 -3.85
C GLN A 5 1.83 4.64 -4.88
N VAL A 6 2.89 3.94 -4.52
CA VAL A 6 3.44 2.81 -5.27
C VAL A 6 3.15 1.50 -4.53
N SER A 7 3.07 0.39 -5.25
CA SER A 7 2.84 -0.94 -4.67
C SER A 7 3.33 -2.03 -5.63
N ASP A 8 3.55 -3.24 -5.09
CA ASP A 8 3.78 -4.43 -5.92
C ASP A 8 4.92 -4.24 -6.92
N ILE A 9 6.06 -3.70 -6.44
CA ILE A 9 7.24 -3.46 -7.28
C ILE A 9 7.89 -4.78 -7.66
N HIS A 10 7.91 -5.74 -6.70
CA HIS A 10 8.43 -7.09 -6.87
C HIS A 10 9.87 -7.11 -7.42
N PHE A 11 10.82 -6.41 -6.76
CA PHE A 11 12.23 -6.52 -7.14
C PHE A 11 12.66 -7.99 -7.24
N GLY A 12 13.28 -8.35 -8.36
CA GLY A 12 13.49 -9.73 -8.80
C GLY A 12 12.51 -10.20 -9.89
N GLY A 13 11.42 -9.45 -10.12
CA GLY A 13 10.40 -9.62 -11.18
C GLY A 13 9.79 -8.29 -11.60
N GLU A 14 10.51 -7.21 -11.36
CA GLU A 14 10.12 -5.84 -11.71
C GLU A 14 10.12 -5.61 -13.24
N ASN A 15 9.29 -4.70 -13.71
CA ASN A 15 9.46 -4.09 -15.01
C ASN A 15 10.54 -3.01 -14.90
N ARG A 16 11.77 -3.33 -15.30
CA ARG A 16 12.95 -2.47 -15.11
C ARG A 16 12.79 -1.09 -15.74
N GLU A 17 12.20 -1.02 -16.91
CA GLU A 17 11.99 0.26 -17.62
C GLU A 17 10.98 1.12 -16.85
N ALA A 18 9.87 0.54 -16.41
CA ALA A 18 8.86 1.25 -15.64
C ALA A 18 9.39 1.70 -14.26
N VAL A 19 10.14 0.84 -13.56
CA VAL A 19 10.75 1.16 -12.27
C VAL A 19 11.77 2.30 -12.39
N GLU A 20 12.57 2.30 -13.45
CA GLU A 20 13.53 3.38 -13.71
C GLU A 20 12.82 4.69 -14.09
N ALA A 21 11.87 4.64 -15.00
CA ALA A 21 11.09 5.81 -15.41
C ALA A 21 10.26 6.40 -14.26
N ALA A 22 9.84 5.57 -13.29
CA ALA A 22 9.07 6.02 -12.13
C ALA A 22 9.84 7.03 -11.28
N ILE A 23 11.17 6.92 -11.17
CA ILE A 23 12.00 7.90 -10.44
C ILE A 23 11.80 9.31 -11.02
N GLY A 24 11.97 9.47 -12.33
CA GLY A 24 11.79 10.76 -13.01
C GLY A 24 10.35 11.27 -12.87
N ARG A 25 9.36 10.41 -13.06
CA ARG A 25 7.96 10.81 -12.99
C ARG A 25 7.50 11.19 -11.57
N ILE A 26 8.03 10.51 -10.54
CA ILE A 26 7.81 10.87 -9.12
C ILE A 26 8.52 12.20 -8.81
N ALA A 27 9.73 12.40 -9.32
CA ALA A 27 10.46 13.66 -9.14
C ALA A 27 9.70 14.85 -9.77
N GLU A 28 9.16 14.70 -10.95
CA GLU A 28 8.29 15.71 -11.60
C GLU A 28 7.04 16.01 -10.77
N ALA A 29 6.46 15.00 -10.11
CA ALA A 29 5.29 15.17 -9.27
C ALA A 29 5.60 15.92 -7.97
N ALA A 30 6.86 15.92 -7.51
CA ALA A 30 7.34 16.56 -6.28
C ALA A 30 6.41 16.29 -5.08
N PRO A 31 6.24 15.02 -4.65
CA PRO A 31 5.28 14.67 -3.60
C PRO A 31 5.75 15.14 -2.21
N ASP A 32 4.82 15.30 -1.30
CA ASP A 32 5.12 15.53 0.12
C ASP A 32 5.45 14.22 0.85
N LEU A 33 4.95 13.07 0.33
CA LEU A 33 5.18 11.73 0.89
C LEU A 33 5.10 10.66 -0.20
N VAL A 34 5.99 9.68 -0.14
CA VAL A 34 5.90 8.43 -0.91
C VAL A 34 5.34 7.32 -0.02
N VAL A 35 4.20 6.76 -0.40
CA VAL A 35 3.55 5.63 0.26
C VAL A 35 3.86 4.36 -0.54
N VAL A 36 4.43 3.35 0.12
CA VAL A 36 4.71 2.04 -0.48
C VAL A 36 3.77 1.01 0.14
N ALA A 37 2.79 0.56 -0.62
CA ALA A 37 1.73 -0.31 -0.15
C ALA A 37 2.04 -1.82 -0.32
N GLY A 38 3.29 -2.21 -0.03
CA GLY A 38 3.75 -3.60 0.09
C GLY A 38 4.19 -4.26 -1.21
N ASP A 39 4.62 -5.52 -1.07
CA ASP A 39 5.22 -6.35 -2.12
C ASP A 39 6.37 -5.66 -2.85
N LEU A 40 7.37 -5.22 -2.04
CA LEU A 40 8.61 -4.65 -2.55
C LEU A 40 9.46 -5.72 -3.27
N THR A 41 9.42 -6.96 -2.78
CA THR A 41 10.23 -8.09 -3.24
C THR A 41 9.38 -9.13 -3.96
N LEU A 42 10.02 -9.97 -4.79
CA LEU A 42 9.35 -11.11 -5.42
C LEU A 42 9.31 -12.32 -4.47
N ASP A 43 10.44 -12.63 -3.83
CA ASP A 43 10.64 -13.83 -3.03
C ASP A 43 11.11 -13.55 -1.59
N GLY A 44 11.16 -12.29 -1.16
CA GLY A 44 11.65 -11.89 0.17
C GLY A 44 13.15 -12.11 0.37
N LYS A 45 13.95 -12.17 -0.71
CA LYS A 45 15.41 -12.33 -0.64
C LYS A 45 16.08 -11.05 -0.15
N ALA A 46 17.21 -11.18 0.55
CA ALA A 46 17.97 -10.04 1.03
C ALA A 46 18.39 -9.11 -0.12
N SER A 47 18.84 -9.67 -1.26
CA SER A 47 19.22 -8.90 -2.46
C SER A 47 18.06 -8.12 -3.08
N GLU A 48 16.85 -8.65 -3.03
CA GLU A 48 15.64 -7.98 -3.51
C GLU A 48 15.27 -6.79 -2.60
N PHE A 49 15.41 -6.97 -1.28
CA PHE A 49 15.26 -5.89 -0.31
C PHE A 49 16.34 -4.81 -0.47
N ASP A 50 17.59 -5.20 -0.77
CA ASP A 50 18.68 -4.25 -1.04
C ASP A 50 18.40 -3.42 -2.30
N ALA A 51 17.89 -4.05 -3.36
CA ALA A 51 17.47 -3.37 -4.57
C ALA A 51 16.31 -2.40 -4.31
N ALA A 52 15.31 -2.82 -3.53
CA ALA A 52 14.19 -1.97 -3.13
C ALA A 52 14.66 -0.75 -2.31
N ALA A 53 15.57 -0.96 -1.34
CA ALA A 53 16.12 0.09 -0.52
C ALA A 53 16.95 1.08 -1.36
N ALA A 54 17.77 0.59 -2.29
CA ALA A 54 18.56 1.41 -3.20
C ALA A 54 17.66 2.25 -4.13
N TRP A 55 16.59 1.68 -4.65
CA TRP A 55 15.63 2.42 -5.47
C TRP A 55 14.91 3.51 -4.67
N LEU A 56 14.41 3.19 -3.47
CA LEU A 56 13.75 4.15 -2.60
C LEU A 56 14.69 5.26 -2.10
N ALA A 57 16.00 4.98 -1.95
CA ALA A 57 17.01 5.98 -1.56
C ALA A 57 17.20 7.07 -2.62
N ARG A 58 16.82 6.81 -3.88
CA ARG A 58 16.86 7.81 -4.97
C ARG A 58 15.69 8.81 -4.90
N LEU A 59 14.70 8.54 -4.05
CA LEU A 59 13.54 9.40 -3.82
C LEU A 59 13.77 10.20 -2.53
N PRO A 60 14.02 11.52 -2.61
CA PRO A 60 14.45 12.35 -1.46
C PRO A 60 13.29 12.70 -0.50
N TRP A 61 12.08 12.27 -0.77
CA TRP A 61 10.91 12.56 0.03
C TRP A 61 10.73 11.61 1.21
N PRO A 62 10.04 12.05 2.29
CA PRO A 62 9.59 11.15 3.34
C PRO A 62 8.84 9.95 2.76
N ARG A 63 8.90 8.81 3.46
CA ARG A 63 8.22 7.59 3.01
C ARG A 63 7.52 6.88 4.16
N LEU A 64 6.38 6.27 3.84
CA LEU A 64 5.68 5.32 4.69
C LEU A 64 5.61 3.99 3.94
N VAL A 65 6.26 2.97 4.48
CA VAL A 65 6.38 1.65 3.84
C VAL A 65 5.66 0.61 4.68
N VAL A 66 4.79 -0.18 4.05
CA VAL A 66 4.17 -1.36 4.68
C VAL A 66 4.61 -2.62 3.94
N PRO A 67 4.76 -3.77 4.62
CA PRO A 67 5.09 -5.01 3.94
C PRO A 67 3.88 -5.64 3.26
N GLY A 68 4.13 -6.37 2.17
CA GLY A 68 3.17 -7.27 1.54
C GLY A 68 3.46 -8.75 1.82
N ASN A 69 2.73 -9.63 1.18
CA ASN A 69 2.89 -11.08 1.41
C ASN A 69 4.16 -11.66 0.77
N HIS A 70 4.70 -11.03 -0.26
CA HIS A 70 5.97 -11.38 -0.87
C HIS A 70 7.19 -10.91 -0.06
N ASP A 71 7.01 -9.97 0.87
CA ASP A 71 8.08 -9.42 1.71
C ASP A 71 8.41 -10.29 2.93
N THR A 72 8.09 -11.58 2.87
CA THR A 72 8.50 -12.59 3.85
C THR A 72 9.44 -13.59 3.19
N PRO A 73 10.43 -14.18 3.94
CA PRO A 73 11.35 -15.15 3.38
C PRO A 73 10.63 -16.27 2.63
N PHE A 74 11.07 -16.57 1.40
CA PHE A 74 10.51 -17.61 0.57
C PHE A 74 11.09 -18.99 0.94
N PHE A 75 10.50 -20.07 0.43
CA PHE A 75 10.78 -21.45 0.85
C PHE A 75 12.19 -21.92 0.48
N GLY A 76 13.07 -21.96 1.46
CA GLY A 76 14.32 -22.68 1.50
C GLY A 76 14.55 -23.18 2.92
N PRO A 77 15.42 -24.19 3.19
CA PRO A 77 15.58 -24.77 4.53
C PRO A 77 15.92 -23.74 5.63
N GLY A 78 16.84 -22.82 5.36
CA GLY A 78 17.19 -21.74 6.28
C GLY A 78 16.15 -20.61 6.33
N GLU A 79 15.52 -20.33 5.21
CA GLU A 79 14.51 -19.28 5.04
C GLU A 79 13.18 -19.65 5.69
N LEU A 80 12.85 -20.96 5.70
CA LEU A 80 11.67 -21.45 6.40
C LEU A 80 11.77 -21.20 7.91
N LEU A 81 12.95 -21.45 8.51
CA LEU A 81 13.18 -21.12 9.92
C LEU A 81 13.07 -19.62 10.18
N GLU A 82 13.67 -18.78 9.34
CA GLU A 82 13.56 -17.33 9.44
C GLU A 82 12.12 -16.86 9.31
N ARG A 83 11.35 -17.43 8.37
CA ARG A 83 9.94 -17.11 8.15
C ARG A 83 9.07 -17.36 9.40
N PHE A 84 9.36 -18.41 10.16
CA PHE A 84 8.61 -18.71 11.39
C PHE A 84 9.11 -17.97 12.61
N THR A 85 10.40 -17.64 12.69
CA THR A 85 11.01 -17.03 13.89
C THR A 85 11.13 -15.51 13.82
N ARG A 86 11.48 -14.95 12.65
CA ARG A 86 11.75 -13.53 12.42
C ARG A 86 11.31 -13.07 11.03
N PRO A 87 10.03 -13.25 10.66
CA PRO A 87 9.54 -13.06 9.29
C PRO A 87 9.80 -11.67 8.71
N TRP A 88 9.84 -10.66 9.55
CA TRP A 88 9.98 -9.26 9.13
C TRP A 88 11.39 -8.70 9.30
N ARG A 89 12.37 -9.51 9.72
CA ARG A 89 13.74 -9.02 9.97
C ARG A 89 14.32 -8.30 8.77
N ARG A 90 14.28 -8.91 7.58
CA ARG A 90 14.84 -8.33 6.34
C ARG A 90 14.15 -7.03 5.96
N PHE A 91 12.86 -6.93 6.19
CA PHE A 91 12.09 -5.71 6.02
C PHE A 91 12.48 -4.65 7.06
N SER A 92 12.46 -5.02 8.35
CA SER A 92 12.71 -4.09 9.45
C SER A 92 14.12 -3.51 9.43
N ASP A 93 15.12 -4.29 9.03
CA ASP A 93 16.50 -3.84 8.89
C ASP A 93 16.66 -2.68 7.89
N ARG A 94 15.69 -2.46 6.98
CA ARG A 94 15.78 -1.46 5.89
C ARG A 94 14.69 -0.39 5.96
N PHE A 95 13.51 -0.73 6.42
CA PHE A 95 12.33 0.13 6.34
C PHE A 95 11.69 0.43 7.69
N GLY A 96 12.21 -0.14 8.78
CA GLY A 96 11.69 0.04 10.14
C GLY A 96 10.55 -0.93 10.47
N GLU A 97 9.74 -0.59 11.47
CA GLU A 97 8.71 -1.48 11.99
C GLU A 97 7.66 -1.82 10.92
N PRO A 98 7.30 -3.11 10.76
CA PRO A 98 6.37 -3.54 9.72
C PRO A 98 4.90 -3.15 9.98
N ASP A 99 4.59 -2.62 11.16
CA ASP A 99 3.22 -2.33 11.61
C ASP A 99 3.20 -1.18 12.62
N GLY A 100 2.14 -0.37 12.58
CA GLY A 100 1.89 0.68 13.58
C GLY A 100 2.65 2.00 13.36
N ALA A 101 3.32 2.19 12.24
CA ALA A 101 3.90 3.47 11.90
C ALA A 101 2.80 4.52 11.65
N VAL A 102 3.00 5.73 12.18
CA VAL A 102 2.10 6.86 11.97
C VAL A 102 2.91 8.02 11.40
N TRP A 103 2.47 8.55 10.27
CA TRP A 103 3.03 9.75 9.67
C TRP A 103 2.02 10.91 9.74
N ARG A 104 2.51 12.10 10.10
CA ARG A 104 1.68 13.31 10.23
C ARG A 104 2.32 14.50 9.56
N ALA A 105 1.48 15.29 8.88
CA ALA A 105 1.81 16.62 8.39
C ALA A 105 0.54 17.50 8.50
N PRO A 106 0.64 18.82 8.38
CA PRO A 106 -0.53 19.69 8.44
C PRO A 106 -1.63 19.26 7.44
N GLY A 107 -2.80 18.91 7.96
CA GLY A 107 -3.97 18.51 7.19
C GLY A 107 -4.04 17.03 6.81
N VAL A 108 -3.11 16.16 7.28
CA VAL A 108 -3.18 14.71 7.01
C VAL A 108 -2.51 13.86 8.09
N THR A 109 -3.15 12.76 8.42
CA THR A 109 -2.61 11.71 9.30
C THR A 109 -2.72 10.36 8.60
N LEU A 110 -1.60 9.66 8.42
CA LEU A 110 -1.55 8.30 7.89
C LEU A 110 -1.17 7.30 8.98
N ALA A 111 -1.85 6.14 9.02
CA ALA A 111 -1.52 5.02 9.91
C ALA A 111 -1.29 3.73 9.10
N SER A 112 -0.18 3.04 9.36
CA SER A 112 0.16 1.78 8.71
C SER A 112 -0.52 0.59 9.37
N LEU A 113 -0.92 -0.40 8.57
CA LEU A 113 -1.52 -1.66 8.97
C LEU A 113 -0.87 -2.82 8.22
N ASN A 114 -0.08 -3.63 8.89
CA ASN A 114 0.45 -4.85 8.29
C ASN A 114 -0.63 -5.92 8.18
N THR A 115 -1.12 -6.13 6.97
CA THR A 115 -2.10 -7.18 6.65
C THR A 115 -1.46 -8.50 6.24
N ALA A 116 -0.16 -8.51 5.92
CA ALA A 116 0.56 -9.71 5.53
C ALA A 116 0.83 -10.63 6.74
N ARG A 117 0.98 -11.91 6.48
CA ARG A 117 1.29 -12.93 7.49
C ARG A 117 2.32 -13.90 6.93
N ALA A 118 3.34 -14.16 7.71
CA ALA A 118 4.38 -15.12 7.36
C ALA A 118 3.84 -16.54 7.26
N ALA A 119 2.96 -16.93 8.19
CA ALA A 119 2.31 -18.21 8.22
C ALA A 119 0.87 -18.10 8.70
N GLN A 120 0.01 -18.96 8.22
CA GLN A 120 -1.40 -19.02 8.58
C GLN A 120 -1.90 -20.47 8.56
N ALA A 121 -2.92 -20.77 9.36
CA ALA A 121 -3.62 -22.06 9.33
C ALA A 121 -4.59 -22.10 8.13
N ARG A 122 -4.06 -21.94 6.92
CA ARG A 122 -4.76 -22.09 5.63
C ARG A 122 -3.78 -22.34 4.49
N TRP A 123 -4.26 -22.98 3.42
CA TRP A 123 -3.42 -23.35 2.27
C TRP A 123 -2.82 -22.14 1.54
N ASN A 124 -3.56 -21.06 1.40
CA ASN A 124 -3.08 -19.88 0.70
C ASN A 124 -2.60 -18.82 1.69
N TRP A 125 -1.28 -18.69 1.82
CA TRP A 125 -0.63 -17.72 2.71
C TRP A 125 -0.51 -16.31 2.11
N SER A 126 -0.80 -16.14 0.82
CA SER A 126 -0.84 -14.81 0.19
C SER A 126 -2.04 -13.96 0.62
N LYS A 127 -3.04 -14.55 1.27
CA LYS A 127 -4.20 -13.82 1.78
C LYS A 127 -3.88 -13.15 3.11
N GLY A 128 -4.27 -11.88 3.25
CA GLY A 128 -4.04 -11.08 4.45
C GLY A 128 -4.86 -11.52 5.67
N ALA A 129 -4.44 -11.05 6.83
CA ALA A 129 -5.19 -11.13 8.08
C ALA A 129 -4.87 -9.93 8.97
N VAL A 130 -5.82 -9.48 9.77
CA VAL A 130 -5.63 -8.45 10.78
C VAL A 130 -6.07 -8.94 12.16
N SER A 131 -5.35 -8.53 13.19
CA SER A 131 -5.67 -8.82 14.58
C SER A 131 -6.43 -7.64 15.22
N ARG A 132 -7.20 -7.94 16.26
CA ARG A 132 -7.90 -6.90 17.05
C ARG A 132 -6.94 -5.85 17.62
N GLY A 133 -5.72 -6.25 18.01
CA GLY A 133 -4.71 -5.32 18.52
C GLY A 133 -4.21 -4.34 17.46
N GLN A 134 -4.01 -4.79 16.23
CA GLN A 134 -3.65 -3.92 15.09
C GLN A 134 -4.78 -2.93 14.78
N VAL A 135 -6.02 -3.43 14.69
CA VAL A 135 -7.20 -2.58 14.44
C VAL A 135 -7.31 -1.49 15.50
N ARG A 136 -7.16 -1.86 16.79
CA ARG A 136 -7.20 -0.88 17.89
C ARG A 136 -6.14 0.20 17.74
N ARG A 137 -4.85 -0.15 17.50
CA ARG A 137 -3.76 0.82 17.33
C ARG A 137 -4.03 1.80 16.18
N VAL A 138 -4.49 1.29 15.03
CA VAL A 138 -4.83 2.15 13.89
C VAL A 138 -6.02 3.06 14.22
N THR A 139 -7.07 2.52 14.84
CA THR A 139 -8.24 3.31 15.29
C THR A 139 -7.83 4.43 16.25
N GLU A 140 -7.00 4.12 17.25
CA GLU A 140 -6.45 5.10 18.20
C GLU A 140 -5.64 6.20 17.48
N ALA A 141 -4.82 5.84 16.49
CA ALA A 141 -4.05 6.80 15.70
C ALA A 141 -4.94 7.73 14.88
N LEU A 142 -6.01 7.20 14.27
CA LEU A 142 -6.99 7.99 13.51
C LEU A 142 -7.80 8.92 14.41
N CYS A 143 -8.25 8.42 15.59
CA CYS A 143 -8.99 9.23 16.56
C CYS A 143 -8.12 10.35 17.17
N ALA A 144 -6.80 10.14 17.29
CA ALA A 144 -5.84 11.13 17.76
C ALA A 144 -5.39 12.12 16.68
N ALA A 145 -5.89 11.99 15.45
CA ALA A 145 -5.60 12.93 14.38
C ALA A 145 -6.23 14.30 14.65
N PRO A 146 -5.56 15.42 14.35
CA PRO A 146 -6.14 16.75 14.43
C PRO A 146 -7.49 16.85 13.71
N VAL A 147 -8.36 17.72 14.21
CA VAL A 147 -9.64 18.01 13.56
C VAL A 147 -9.36 18.63 12.20
N GLY A 148 -10.03 18.11 11.16
CA GLY A 148 -9.83 18.54 9.79
C GLY A 148 -8.68 17.85 9.05
N ASP A 149 -7.88 16.98 9.70
CA ASP A 149 -6.95 16.13 8.97
C ASP A 149 -7.67 15.11 8.09
N LEU A 150 -7.15 14.89 6.90
CA LEU A 150 -7.47 13.71 6.11
C LEU A 150 -6.87 12.48 6.81
N ARG A 151 -7.70 11.49 7.13
CA ARG A 151 -7.31 10.28 7.85
C ARG A 151 -7.14 9.12 6.89
N VAL A 152 -5.93 8.60 6.79
CA VAL A 152 -5.57 7.60 5.81
C VAL A 152 -5.04 6.34 6.48
N VAL A 153 -5.55 5.17 6.10
CA VAL A 153 -4.99 3.87 6.45
C VAL A 153 -4.18 3.34 5.26
N VAL A 154 -2.98 2.84 5.53
CA VAL A 154 -2.13 2.23 4.51
C VAL A 154 -1.94 0.76 4.84
N CYS A 155 -2.32 -0.13 3.92
CA CYS A 155 -2.12 -1.57 4.05
C CYS A 155 -1.77 -2.19 2.70
N HIS A 156 -1.36 -3.46 2.68
CA HIS A 156 -1.08 -4.13 1.40
C HIS A 156 -2.33 -4.75 0.79
N HIS A 157 -3.04 -5.60 1.55
CA HIS A 157 -4.24 -6.26 1.03
C HIS A 157 -5.47 -5.35 1.17
N PRO A 158 -6.31 -5.20 0.15
CA PRO A 158 -7.63 -4.59 0.30
C PRO A 158 -8.41 -5.26 1.44
N LEU A 159 -8.96 -4.47 2.37
CA LEU A 159 -9.67 -5.00 3.54
C LEU A 159 -11.00 -5.66 3.19
N MET A 160 -11.52 -5.34 2.03
CA MET A 160 -12.77 -5.85 1.47
C MET A 160 -12.54 -6.43 0.09
N GLU A 161 -13.44 -7.29 -0.35
CA GLU A 161 -13.48 -7.78 -1.71
C GLU A 161 -13.86 -6.66 -2.67
N ILE A 162 -13.07 -6.49 -3.74
CA ILE A 162 -13.33 -5.50 -4.78
C ILE A 162 -14.12 -6.20 -5.89
N LEU A 163 -15.36 -5.78 -6.06
CA LEU A 163 -16.25 -6.33 -7.09
C LEU A 163 -15.65 -6.08 -8.48
N GLY A 164 -15.56 -7.15 -9.29
CA GLY A 164 -14.93 -7.10 -10.61
C GLY A 164 -13.39 -7.08 -10.59
N GLY A 165 -12.77 -7.18 -9.41
CA GLY A 165 -11.31 -7.29 -9.29
C GLY A 165 -10.78 -8.62 -9.85
N PRO A 166 -9.51 -8.64 -10.35
CA PRO A 166 -8.91 -9.82 -10.99
C PRO A 166 -8.64 -10.98 -10.02
N MET A 167 -8.77 -10.75 -8.71
CA MET A 167 -8.61 -11.78 -7.69
C MET A 167 -9.37 -11.46 -6.40
N THR A 168 -9.75 -12.53 -5.68
CA THR A 168 -10.39 -12.41 -4.37
C THR A 168 -9.34 -12.21 -3.28
N ALA A 169 -9.31 -11.02 -2.70
CA ALA A 169 -8.40 -10.65 -1.60
C ALA A 169 -9.14 -10.70 -0.25
N ARG A 170 -9.64 -11.87 0.16
CA ARG A 170 -10.38 -11.99 1.44
C ARG A 170 -9.42 -11.96 2.63
N VAL A 171 -9.27 -10.79 3.24
CA VAL A 171 -8.52 -10.58 4.48
C VAL A 171 -9.32 -11.09 5.68
N ARG A 172 -8.71 -11.96 6.51
CA ARG A 172 -9.35 -12.38 7.77
C ARG A 172 -9.43 -11.18 8.73
N GLY A 173 -10.65 -10.84 9.18
CA GLY A 173 -10.90 -9.65 10.01
C GLY A 173 -10.87 -8.32 9.24
N GLY A 174 -10.77 -8.36 7.89
CA GLY A 174 -10.69 -7.16 7.07
C GLY A 174 -11.95 -6.31 7.10
N VAL A 175 -13.11 -6.93 6.96
CA VAL A 175 -14.41 -6.23 7.01
C VAL A 175 -14.62 -5.55 8.37
N ASP A 176 -14.34 -6.26 9.47
CA ASP A 176 -14.45 -5.69 10.82
C ASP A 176 -13.47 -4.52 11.01
N ALA A 177 -12.24 -4.65 10.48
CA ALA A 177 -11.24 -3.58 10.48
C ALA A 177 -11.72 -2.36 9.70
N ALA A 178 -12.22 -2.56 8.46
CA ALA A 178 -12.74 -1.48 7.63
C ALA A 178 -13.90 -0.75 8.31
N ASN A 179 -14.85 -1.48 8.94
CA ASN A 179 -15.93 -0.89 9.73
C ASN A 179 -15.39 0.02 10.83
N ARG A 180 -14.41 -0.46 11.63
CA ARG A 180 -13.81 0.32 12.71
C ARG A 180 -13.09 1.57 12.22
N PHE A 181 -12.43 1.48 11.06
CA PHE A 181 -11.75 2.64 10.47
C PHE A 181 -12.75 3.67 9.93
N VAL A 182 -13.86 3.23 9.32
CA VAL A 182 -14.96 4.11 8.92
C VAL A 182 -15.55 4.82 10.15
N GLU A 183 -15.83 4.10 11.24
CA GLU A 183 -16.30 4.67 12.53
C GLU A 183 -15.30 5.69 13.12
N ALA A 184 -14.00 5.45 12.94
CA ALA A 184 -12.93 6.37 13.35
C ALA A 184 -12.72 7.56 12.38
N GLY A 185 -13.54 7.65 11.34
CA GLY A 185 -13.51 8.74 10.37
C GLY A 185 -12.38 8.64 9.35
N ALA A 186 -11.93 7.43 8.99
CA ALA A 186 -11.01 7.27 7.87
C ALA A 186 -11.61 7.81 6.58
N ASP A 187 -10.84 8.57 5.82
CA ASP A 187 -11.23 9.06 4.50
C ASP A 187 -10.76 8.13 3.40
N LEU A 188 -9.51 7.64 3.51
CA LEU A 188 -8.91 6.75 2.52
C LEU A 188 -8.36 5.48 3.17
N ILE A 189 -8.49 4.34 2.47
CA ILE A 189 -7.78 3.09 2.76
C ILE A 189 -6.97 2.74 1.51
N LEU A 190 -5.65 2.97 1.56
CA LEU A 190 -4.73 2.73 0.46
C LEU A 190 -4.25 1.27 0.49
N SER A 191 -4.26 0.60 -0.67
CA SER A 191 -3.83 -0.79 -0.79
C SER A 191 -3.15 -1.09 -2.13
N GLY A 192 -2.51 -2.26 -2.21
CA GLY A 192 -1.93 -2.86 -3.42
C GLY A 192 -2.55 -4.22 -3.72
N HIS A 193 -1.69 -5.24 -3.91
CA HIS A 193 -1.97 -6.67 -4.02
C HIS A 193 -2.72 -7.13 -5.27
N ILE A 194 -3.75 -6.42 -5.70
CA ILE A 194 -4.54 -6.83 -6.87
C ILE A 194 -3.97 -6.35 -8.20
N HIS A 195 -2.94 -5.51 -8.18
CA HIS A 195 -2.22 -4.96 -9.34
C HIS A 195 -3.12 -4.18 -10.32
N LEU A 196 -4.24 -3.68 -9.85
CA LEU A 196 -5.20 -2.90 -10.64
C LEU A 196 -5.54 -1.62 -9.88
N PRO A 197 -5.37 -0.43 -10.50
CA PRO A 197 -5.82 0.81 -9.89
C PRO A 197 -7.34 0.87 -9.78
N PHE A 198 -7.85 1.27 -8.62
CA PHE A 198 -9.27 1.51 -8.40
C PHE A 198 -9.51 2.56 -7.32
N VAL A 199 -10.66 3.19 -7.36
CA VAL A 199 -11.24 3.95 -6.25
C VAL A 199 -12.70 3.53 -6.12
N THR A 200 -13.08 3.11 -4.94
CA THR A 200 -14.46 2.68 -4.65
C THR A 200 -14.85 3.03 -3.22
N ALA A 201 -16.08 3.52 -3.05
CA ALA A 201 -16.60 3.80 -1.72
C ALA A 201 -16.74 2.50 -0.91
N ILE A 202 -16.41 2.56 0.37
CA ILE A 202 -16.70 1.49 1.32
C ILE A 202 -18.23 1.40 1.48
N PRO A 203 -18.87 0.22 1.26
CA PRO A 203 -20.32 0.11 1.15
C PRO A 203 -21.09 0.14 2.49
N PHE A 204 -20.49 0.75 3.53
CA PHE A 204 -21.10 0.93 4.84
C PHE A 204 -20.63 2.23 5.49
N GLY A 205 -21.27 2.62 6.59
CA GLY A 205 -21.08 3.92 7.20
C GLY A 205 -21.76 5.02 6.38
N ASP A 206 -21.13 6.17 6.26
CA ASP A 206 -21.64 7.32 5.51
C ASP A 206 -21.29 7.30 4.01
N GLY A 207 -20.65 6.25 3.51
CA GLY A 207 -20.22 6.09 2.12
C GLY A 207 -19.07 7.02 1.68
N LYS A 208 -18.47 7.78 2.61
CA LYS A 208 -17.41 8.75 2.27
C LYS A 208 -16.00 8.16 2.30
N THR A 209 -15.78 7.08 3.06
CA THR A 209 -14.49 6.39 3.06
C THR A 209 -14.25 5.71 1.71
N GLN A 210 -13.12 5.99 1.08
CA GLN A 210 -12.73 5.39 -0.19
C GLN A 210 -11.64 4.33 -0.01
N ALA A 211 -11.83 3.16 -0.60
CA ALA A 211 -10.77 2.19 -0.83
C ALA A 211 -10.06 2.54 -2.14
N VAL A 212 -8.73 2.68 -2.06
CA VAL A 212 -7.88 3.07 -3.19
C VAL A 212 -6.84 1.99 -3.43
N GLY A 213 -6.90 1.36 -4.59
CA GLY A 213 -5.89 0.39 -5.04
C GLY A 213 -4.86 1.03 -5.93
N SER A 214 -3.61 0.58 -5.82
CA SER A 214 -2.53 0.92 -6.74
C SER A 214 -2.34 -0.14 -7.82
N GLY A 215 -1.76 0.26 -8.95
CA GLY A 215 -1.17 -0.65 -9.93
C GLY A 215 0.09 -1.31 -9.40
N THR A 216 0.79 -2.01 -10.26
CA THR A 216 2.07 -2.68 -9.99
C THR A 216 3.18 -2.01 -10.80
N LEU A 217 4.45 -2.12 -10.39
CA LEU A 217 5.61 -1.81 -11.21
C LEU A 217 6.35 -3.08 -11.68
N SER A 218 5.71 -4.25 -11.54
CA SER A 218 6.27 -5.54 -11.93
C SER A 218 5.79 -6.00 -13.31
N LEU A 219 6.37 -7.10 -13.78
CA LEU A 219 5.94 -7.80 -14.99
C LEU A 219 4.60 -8.57 -14.80
N ARG A 220 4.05 -8.60 -13.58
CA ARG A 220 2.80 -9.31 -13.23
C ARG A 220 1.58 -8.42 -13.43
N GLU A 221 1.31 -8.05 -14.66
CA GLU A 221 0.14 -7.25 -15.02
C GLU A 221 -1.17 -8.03 -14.84
N ARG A 222 -2.22 -7.34 -14.36
CA ARG A 222 -3.55 -7.94 -14.13
C ARG A 222 -4.66 -7.03 -14.65
N GLY A 223 -4.56 -6.63 -15.90
CA GLY A 223 -5.57 -5.81 -16.57
C GLY A 223 -5.25 -4.31 -16.62
N ALA A 224 -4.09 -3.90 -16.12
CA ALA A 224 -3.52 -2.57 -16.32
C ALA A 224 -2.02 -2.68 -16.55
N ALA A 225 -1.46 -1.80 -17.36
CA ALA A 225 -0.01 -1.66 -17.53
C ALA A 225 0.67 -1.25 -16.22
N PRO A 226 2.00 -1.45 -16.07
CA PRO A 226 2.72 -1.03 -14.87
C PRO A 226 2.44 0.43 -14.53
N GLY A 227 2.14 0.70 -13.26
CA GLY A 227 1.72 2.05 -12.88
C GLY A 227 1.64 2.27 -11.39
N PHE A 228 1.37 3.53 -11.02
CA PHE A 228 1.22 3.99 -9.65
C PHE A 228 0.24 5.17 -9.58
N ASN A 229 -0.14 5.59 -8.36
CA ASN A 229 -1.09 6.67 -8.16
C ASN A 229 -0.42 7.96 -7.69
N LEU A 230 -0.91 9.09 -8.20
CA LEU A 230 -0.79 10.41 -7.58
C LEU A 230 -2.07 10.70 -6.81
N ILE A 231 -1.96 11.16 -5.56
CA ILE A 231 -3.10 11.51 -4.72
C ILE A 231 -2.95 12.96 -4.29
N ASP A 232 -3.74 13.83 -4.89
CA ASP A 232 -3.78 15.26 -4.59
C ASP A 232 -4.85 15.54 -3.54
N ILE A 233 -4.43 16.10 -2.42
CA ILE A 233 -5.29 16.51 -1.31
C ILE A 233 -5.49 18.00 -1.40
N GLU A 234 -6.71 18.41 -1.79
CA GLU A 234 -7.15 19.79 -1.96
C GLU A 234 -8.24 20.14 -0.92
N PRO A 235 -8.53 21.41 -0.68
CA PRO A 235 -9.69 21.79 0.14
C PRO A 235 -10.99 21.19 -0.43
N GLY A 236 -11.68 20.38 0.36
CA GLY A 236 -12.96 19.75 0.00
C GLY A 236 -12.88 18.57 -0.97
N CYS A 237 -11.72 18.26 -1.56
CA CYS A 237 -11.60 17.19 -2.56
C CYS A 237 -10.30 16.41 -2.42
N VAL A 238 -10.36 15.10 -2.67
CA VAL A 238 -9.19 14.26 -2.92
C VAL A 238 -9.25 13.76 -4.36
N ARG A 239 -8.21 14.03 -5.13
CA ARG A 239 -8.08 13.54 -6.50
C ARG A 239 -7.07 12.42 -6.55
N VAL A 240 -7.47 11.25 -7.03
CA VAL A 240 -6.59 10.10 -7.29
C VAL A 240 -6.39 9.98 -8.80
N THR A 241 -5.14 10.09 -9.25
CA THR A 241 -4.76 9.92 -10.65
C THR A 241 -3.88 8.69 -10.79
N ALA A 242 -4.40 7.64 -11.39
CA ALA A 242 -3.62 6.47 -11.75
C ALA A 242 -2.84 6.74 -13.03
N LEU A 243 -1.55 6.46 -12.98
CA LEU A 243 -0.62 6.52 -14.10
C LEU A 243 -0.33 5.11 -14.60
N ALA A 244 -0.18 4.95 -15.92
CA ALA A 244 0.24 3.72 -16.56
C ALA A 244 1.50 3.97 -17.41
N TYR A 245 2.45 3.02 -17.38
CA TYR A 245 3.67 3.07 -18.18
C TYR A 245 3.43 2.48 -19.56
N GLU A 246 3.39 3.34 -20.55
CA GLU A 246 3.20 2.97 -21.92
C GLU A 246 4.20 3.72 -22.83
N ARG A 247 4.80 3.02 -23.80
CA ARG A 247 5.70 3.62 -24.81
C ARG A 247 6.85 4.43 -24.20
N GLY A 248 7.42 3.94 -23.09
CA GLY A 248 8.58 4.55 -22.44
C GLY A 248 8.28 5.69 -21.48
N ARG A 249 7.03 5.98 -21.18
CA ARG A 249 6.64 7.07 -20.25
C ARG A 249 5.37 6.76 -19.46
N PHE A 250 5.17 7.47 -18.36
CA PHE A 250 3.93 7.41 -17.59
C PHE A 250 2.89 8.39 -18.15
N GLU A 251 1.73 7.87 -18.50
CA GLU A 251 0.56 8.64 -18.93
C GLU A 251 -0.59 8.46 -17.95
N VAL A 252 -1.53 9.41 -17.93
CA VAL A 252 -2.74 9.30 -17.11
C VAL A 252 -3.62 8.18 -17.68
N TRP A 253 -3.81 7.12 -16.88
CA TRP A 253 -4.72 6.03 -17.22
C TRP A 253 -6.16 6.37 -16.81
N ARG A 254 -6.34 6.88 -15.57
CA ARG A 254 -7.66 7.27 -15.05
C ARG A 254 -7.52 8.26 -13.89
N THR A 255 -8.53 9.10 -13.72
CA THR A 255 -8.65 10.02 -12.58
C THR A 255 -10.01 9.87 -11.91
N TRP A 256 -10.00 9.89 -10.57
CA TRP A 256 -11.19 9.94 -9.72
C TRP A 256 -11.12 11.16 -8.82
N ALA A 257 -12.27 11.77 -8.54
CA ALA A 257 -12.41 12.82 -7.54
C ALA A 257 -13.39 12.34 -6.46
N CYS A 258 -13.01 12.53 -5.21
CA CYS A 258 -13.80 12.15 -4.05
C CYS A 258 -13.98 13.36 -3.14
N ASP A 259 -15.18 13.54 -2.60
CA ASP A 259 -15.43 14.60 -1.62
C ASP A 259 -14.68 14.27 -0.31
N ARG A 260 -14.06 15.29 0.26
CA ARG A 260 -13.44 15.24 1.58
C ARG A 260 -14.50 15.47 2.68
N ARG A 261 -14.34 14.82 3.83
CA ARG A 261 -15.16 15.05 5.03
C ARG A 261 -15.02 16.47 5.57
#